data_a983df181140a305035a7105a973dd39
#
_entry.id   a983df181140a305035a7105a973dd39
#
_cell.length_a   1.000
_cell.length_b   1.000
_cell.length_c   1.000
_cell.angle_alpha   90.00
_cell.angle_beta   90.00
_cell.angle_gamma   90.00
#
_symmetry.space_group_name_H-M   'P 1'
#
loop_
_entity.id
_entity.type
_entity.pdbx_description
1 polymer ?
#
loop_
_entity_poly.entity_id
_entity_poly.type
_entity_poly.pdbx_seq_one_letter_code
_entity_poly.pdbx_strand_id
1 'polypeptide(L)'
;RVDFIRIQDDIFVHRVDNWLEEFAERYSSEIGIPFYCLLRCELVTEELVCCLKKAGCFSVCVSIETADDYVRNQMLRRRMSKEKMENAFRIFKKYKINVYNNVMLALPFTTLEQDIATLDFVIKVQPEMPDFTIFMPYPGTDLGDYCRNVGIYDQEEENIDYGMKNLSPLNCFSERMKM
;
A
#
# COMPACT_ATOMS: atom_id res chain seq x y z
N ARG A 1 -22.30 -6.32 -19.71
CA ARG A 1 -22.06 -4.89 -19.43
C ARG A 1 -20.93 -4.80 -18.41
N VAL A 2 -19.94 -3.93 -18.62
CA VAL A 2 -18.85 -3.65 -17.67
C VAL A 2 -19.20 -2.34 -16.96
N ASP A 3 -19.26 -2.40 -15.63
CA ASP A 3 -19.67 -1.24 -14.81
C ASP A 3 -18.48 -0.66 -14.02
N PHE A 4 -17.32 -1.36 -14.00
CA PHE A 4 -16.10 -0.94 -13.30
C PHE A 4 -14.86 -1.61 -13.90
N ILE A 5 -13.73 -0.90 -13.97
CA ILE A 5 -12.45 -1.40 -14.48
C ILE A 5 -11.39 -1.35 -13.38
N ARG A 6 -10.64 -2.45 -13.20
CA ARG A 6 -9.44 -2.50 -12.36
C ARG A 6 -8.20 -2.50 -13.24
N ILE A 7 -7.41 -1.44 -13.15
CA ILE A 7 -6.09 -1.36 -13.78
C ILE A 7 -5.09 -1.99 -12.79
N GLN A 8 -4.38 -3.03 -13.22
CA GLN A 8 -3.55 -3.88 -12.36
C GLN A 8 -2.05 -3.61 -12.48
N ASP A 9 -1.66 -2.52 -13.14
CA ASP A 9 -0.27 -2.08 -13.15
C ASP A 9 0.19 -1.79 -11.72
N ASP A 10 1.39 -2.23 -11.34
CA ASP A 10 1.96 -2.02 -9.99
C ASP A 10 2.05 -0.53 -9.63
N ILE A 11 2.31 0.31 -10.63
CA ILE A 11 2.20 1.76 -10.56
C ILE A 11 1.60 2.23 -11.88
N PHE A 12 0.34 2.65 -11.85
CA PHE A 12 -0.37 3.07 -13.07
C PHE A 12 0.26 4.28 -13.73
N VAL A 13 0.62 5.29 -12.95
CA VAL A 13 1.28 6.52 -13.46
C VAL A 13 2.33 7.03 -12.48
N HIS A 14 3.41 7.57 -13.02
CA HIS A 14 4.52 8.12 -12.24
C HIS A 14 4.49 9.66 -12.14
N ARG A 15 3.90 10.31 -13.11
CA ARG A 15 3.86 11.78 -13.24
C ARG A 15 2.77 12.19 -14.22
N VAL A 16 2.49 13.49 -14.24
CA VAL A 16 1.69 14.09 -15.32
C VAL A 16 2.59 14.29 -16.55
N ASP A 17 2.15 13.78 -17.68
CA ASP A 17 2.77 13.92 -18.99
C ASP A 17 1.68 13.87 -20.08
N ASN A 18 2.08 14.07 -21.34
CA ASN A 18 1.17 14.07 -22.47
C ASN A 18 0.33 12.78 -22.57
N TRP A 19 0.91 11.63 -22.15
CA TRP A 19 0.19 10.37 -22.16
C TRP A 19 -0.98 10.37 -21.17
N LEU A 20 -0.73 10.84 -19.93
CA LEU A 20 -1.79 10.88 -18.90
C LEU A 20 -2.87 11.90 -19.25
N GLU A 21 -2.48 13.03 -19.83
CA GLU A 21 -3.43 14.06 -20.29
C GLU A 21 -4.33 13.53 -21.41
N GLU A 22 -3.73 12.89 -22.43
CA GLU A 22 -4.48 12.25 -23.53
C GLU A 22 -5.35 11.10 -22.98
N PHE A 23 -4.82 10.27 -22.09
CA PHE A 23 -5.60 9.21 -21.43
C PHE A 23 -6.81 9.81 -20.71
N ALA A 24 -6.64 10.87 -19.92
CA ALA A 24 -7.72 11.48 -19.17
C ALA A 24 -8.83 12.02 -20.07
N GLU A 25 -8.46 12.61 -21.20
CA GLU A 25 -9.41 13.17 -22.17
C GLU A 25 -10.16 12.07 -22.94
N ARG A 26 -9.40 11.12 -23.51
CA ARG A 26 -9.99 10.06 -24.33
C ARG A 26 -10.77 9.04 -23.51
N TYR A 27 -10.22 8.60 -22.38
CA TYR A 27 -10.89 7.62 -21.54
C TYR A 27 -12.23 8.16 -21.02
N SER A 28 -12.28 9.43 -20.60
CA SER A 28 -13.52 10.04 -20.10
C SER A 28 -14.58 10.18 -21.19
N SER A 29 -14.20 10.47 -22.44
CA SER A 29 -15.12 10.70 -23.55
C SER A 29 -15.49 9.43 -24.33
N GLU A 30 -14.57 8.50 -24.51
CA GLU A 30 -14.75 7.31 -25.34
C GLU A 30 -15.20 6.09 -24.54
N ILE A 31 -14.83 5.97 -23.26
CA ILE A 31 -15.09 4.82 -22.38
C ILE A 31 -16.02 5.21 -21.23
N GLY A 32 -15.65 6.19 -20.42
CA GLY A 32 -16.48 6.75 -19.35
C GLY A 32 -16.84 5.79 -18.20
N ILE A 33 -16.18 4.62 -18.09
CA ILE A 33 -16.42 3.65 -17.03
C ILE A 33 -15.52 3.99 -15.83
N PRO A 34 -16.06 4.10 -14.59
CA PRO A 34 -15.23 4.33 -13.42
C PRO A 34 -14.15 3.25 -13.26
N PHE A 35 -12.95 3.68 -12.84
CA PHE A 35 -11.85 2.74 -12.68
C PHE A 35 -11.12 2.90 -11.34
N TYR A 36 -10.38 1.85 -10.99
CA TYR A 36 -9.42 1.75 -9.90
C TYR A 36 -8.02 1.58 -10.47
N CYS A 37 -7.00 2.16 -9.82
CA CYS A 37 -5.60 1.94 -10.15
C CYS A 37 -4.71 1.96 -8.91
N LEU A 38 -3.46 1.49 -9.07
CA LEU A 38 -2.45 1.48 -8.02
C LEU A 38 -1.51 2.67 -8.19
N LEU A 39 -1.20 3.33 -7.08
CA LEU A 39 -0.29 4.48 -7.01
C LEU A 39 0.65 4.35 -5.82
N ARG A 40 1.69 5.17 -5.82
CA ARG A 40 2.56 5.34 -4.64
C ARG A 40 2.35 6.72 -4.04
N CYS A 41 2.27 6.81 -2.70
CA CYS A 41 2.00 8.08 -2.00
C CYS A 41 3.01 9.18 -2.34
N GLU A 42 4.28 8.84 -2.55
CA GLU A 42 5.32 9.82 -2.86
C GLU A 42 5.22 10.44 -4.26
N LEU A 43 4.42 9.85 -5.15
CA LEU A 43 4.17 10.35 -6.51
C LEU A 43 2.92 11.25 -6.58
N VAL A 44 2.13 11.29 -5.50
CA VAL A 44 0.86 12.01 -5.49
C VAL A 44 1.08 13.51 -5.45
N THR A 45 0.58 14.18 -6.49
CA THR A 45 0.47 15.64 -6.57
C THR A 45 -0.96 16.03 -6.85
N GLU A 46 -1.34 17.28 -6.58
CA GLU A 46 -2.68 17.78 -6.90
C GLU A 46 -2.97 17.67 -8.40
N GLU A 47 -1.98 17.97 -9.24
CA GLU A 47 -2.09 17.91 -10.69
C GLU A 47 -2.39 16.48 -11.17
N LEU A 48 -1.63 15.49 -10.66
CA LEU A 48 -1.83 14.07 -10.98
C LEU A 48 -3.22 13.60 -10.58
N VAL A 49 -3.66 13.92 -9.36
CA VAL A 49 -4.98 13.50 -8.87
C VAL A 49 -6.11 14.22 -9.63
N CYS A 50 -5.90 15.47 -10.05
CA CYS A 50 -6.84 16.18 -10.92
C CYS A 50 -7.01 15.48 -12.27
N CYS A 51 -5.91 15.09 -12.93
CA CYS A 51 -5.95 14.33 -14.19
C CYS A 51 -6.65 12.99 -14.03
N LEU A 52 -6.33 12.22 -12.97
CA LEU A 52 -7.01 10.96 -12.68
C LEU A 52 -8.51 11.15 -12.45
N LYS A 53 -8.89 12.19 -11.71
CA LYS A 53 -10.30 12.50 -11.47
C LYS A 53 -11.03 12.84 -12.76
N LYS A 54 -10.41 13.64 -13.63
CA LYS A 54 -10.92 13.97 -14.97
C LYS A 54 -11.12 12.72 -15.82
N ALA A 55 -10.19 11.77 -15.74
CA ALA A 55 -10.29 10.47 -16.42
C ALA A 55 -11.46 9.60 -15.92
N GLY A 56 -12.01 9.86 -14.74
CA GLY A 56 -13.07 9.03 -14.13
C GLY A 56 -12.53 8.05 -13.08
N CYS A 57 -11.32 8.27 -12.54
CA CYS A 57 -10.81 7.46 -11.44
C CYS A 57 -11.74 7.58 -10.23
N PHE A 58 -12.26 6.43 -9.80
CA PHE A 58 -13.17 6.31 -8.65
C PHE A 58 -12.41 6.01 -7.36
N SER A 59 -11.40 5.14 -7.45
CA SER A 59 -10.60 4.73 -6.30
C SER A 59 -9.16 4.43 -6.68
N VAL A 60 -8.29 4.54 -5.70
CA VAL A 60 -6.87 4.19 -5.83
C VAL A 60 -6.45 3.23 -4.71
N CYS A 61 -5.44 2.40 -4.98
CA CYS A 61 -4.70 1.74 -3.94
C CYS A 61 -3.39 2.48 -3.69
N VAL A 62 -3.12 2.81 -2.45
CA VAL A 62 -1.82 3.28 -1.99
C VAL A 62 -1.45 2.55 -0.70
N SER A 63 -0.17 2.21 -0.53
CA SER A 63 0.28 1.50 0.65
C SER A 63 1.06 2.42 1.58
N ILE A 64 0.61 2.49 2.83
CA ILE A 64 1.38 3.08 3.95
C ILE A 64 2.45 2.10 4.40
N GLU A 65 2.16 0.81 4.39
CA GLU A 65 2.89 -0.34 4.93
C GLU A 65 3.05 -0.27 6.44
N THR A 66 3.75 0.74 6.95
CA THR A 66 3.93 1.02 8.38
C THR A 66 4.16 2.50 8.62
N ALA A 67 3.74 2.98 9.80
CA ALA A 67 4.02 4.35 10.24
C ALA A 67 5.43 4.52 10.82
N ASP A 68 6.15 3.44 11.11
CA ASP A 68 7.52 3.53 11.60
C ASP A 68 8.46 3.97 10.48
N ASP A 69 9.18 5.08 10.69
CA ASP A 69 10.04 5.69 9.67
C ASP A 69 11.26 4.82 9.34
N TYR A 70 11.83 4.16 10.35
CA TYR A 70 12.99 3.28 10.14
C TYR A 70 12.58 2.03 9.35
N VAL A 71 11.53 1.35 9.80
CA VAL A 71 11.02 0.15 9.15
C VAL A 71 10.60 0.46 7.72
N ARG A 72 9.84 1.54 7.52
CA ARG A 72 9.38 1.93 6.18
C ARG A 72 10.51 2.28 5.24
N ASN A 73 11.52 3.07 5.68
CA ASN A 73 12.51 3.63 4.79
C ASN A 73 13.82 2.83 4.73
N GLN A 74 14.21 2.14 5.81
CA GLN A 74 15.44 1.35 5.83
C GLN A 74 15.18 -0.13 5.51
N MET A 75 14.14 -0.74 6.09
CA MET A 75 13.84 -2.16 5.84
C MET A 75 13.05 -2.34 4.53
N LEU A 76 11.94 -1.61 4.37
CA LEU A 76 11.07 -1.72 3.19
C LEU A 76 11.54 -0.82 2.02
N ARG A 77 12.54 0.02 2.22
CA ARG A 77 13.13 0.91 1.18
C ARG A 77 12.12 1.78 0.44
N ARG A 78 11.06 2.23 1.15
CA ARG A 78 9.95 2.99 0.54
C ARG A 78 10.30 4.45 0.23
N ARG A 79 11.30 5.04 0.91
CA ARG A 79 11.76 6.43 0.71
C ARG A 79 10.63 7.47 0.83
N MET A 80 9.78 7.28 1.81
CA MET A 80 8.53 8.01 1.96
C MET A 80 8.41 8.57 3.39
N SER A 81 8.11 9.86 3.53
CA SER A 81 7.88 10.47 4.84
C SER A 81 6.39 10.46 5.23
N LYS A 82 6.11 10.61 6.54
CA LYS A 82 4.73 10.72 7.04
C LYS A 82 4.00 11.91 6.42
N GLU A 83 4.67 13.05 6.26
CA GLU A 83 4.08 14.26 5.66
C GLU A 83 3.66 14.02 4.21
N LYS A 84 4.46 13.27 3.43
CA LYS A 84 4.08 12.92 2.05
C LYS A 84 2.85 12.03 2.03
N MET A 85 2.76 11.05 2.94
CA MET A 85 1.58 10.20 3.05
C MET A 85 0.35 11.02 3.45
N GLU A 86 0.43 11.82 4.52
CA GLU A 86 -0.67 12.68 4.97
C GLU A 86 -1.14 13.62 3.84
N ASN A 87 -0.19 14.21 3.11
CA ASN A 87 -0.52 15.08 2.00
C ASN A 87 -1.23 14.33 0.86
N ALA A 88 -0.78 13.11 0.52
CA ALA A 88 -1.42 12.29 -0.49
C ALA A 88 -2.90 11.99 -0.13
N PHE A 89 -3.15 11.53 1.09
CA PHE A 89 -4.53 11.25 1.55
C PHE A 89 -5.39 12.53 1.58
N ARG A 90 -4.83 13.66 2.00
CA ARG A 90 -5.53 14.96 1.96
C ARG A 90 -5.93 15.36 0.54
N ILE A 91 -5.06 15.12 -0.44
CA ILE A 91 -5.34 15.42 -1.86
C ILE A 91 -6.44 14.49 -2.37
N PHE A 92 -6.36 13.16 -2.16
CA PHE A 92 -7.40 12.23 -2.58
C PHE A 92 -8.78 12.62 -2.00
N LYS A 93 -8.83 12.96 -0.71
CA LYS A 93 -10.05 13.41 -0.04
C LYS A 93 -10.61 14.70 -0.68
N LYS A 94 -9.75 15.68 -0.98
CA LYS A 94 -10.14 16.93 -1.68
C LYS A 94 -10.81 16.65 -3.02
N TYR A 95 -10.29 15.68 -3.79
CA TYR A 95 -10.80 15.32 -5.11
C TYR A 95 -11.86 14.21 -5.09
N LYS A 96 -12.25 13.74 -3.91
CA LYS A 96 -13.25 12.68 -3.74
C LYS A 96 -12.88 11.41 -4.54
N ILE A 97 -11.64 10.99 -4.43
CA ILE A 97 -11.15 9.69 -4.88
C ILE A 97 -11.01 8.80 -3.65
N ASN A 98 -11.69 7.66 -3.66
CA ASN A 98 -11.65 6.72 -2.54
C ASN A 98 -10.28 6.05 -2.45
N VAL A 99 -9.81 5.83 -1.24
CA VAL A 99 -8.51 5.22 -0.99
C VAL A 99 -8.66 3.85 -0.37
N TYR A 100 -8.18 2.83 -1.07
CA TYR A 100 -7.83 1.54 -0.52
C TYR A 100 -6.37 1.59 -0.04
N ASN A 101 -6.12 1.21 1.20
CA ASN A 101 -4.80 1.34 1.81
C ASN A 101 -4.31 0.03 2.40
N ASN A 102 -3.16 -0.45 1.94
CA ASN A 102 -2.51 -1.63 2.50
C ASN A 102 -1.58 -1.24 3.65
N VAL A 103 -1.63 -2.05 4.69
CA VAL A 103 -0.80 -1.94 5.90
C VAL A 103 -0.25 -3.32 6.26
N MET A 104 1.02 -3.39 6.59
CA MET A 104 1.65 -4.60 7.12
C MET A 104 1.88 -4.48 8.61
N LEU A 105 1.46 -5.49 9.36
CA LEU A 105 1.70 -5.65 10.78
C LEU A 105 2.70 -6.78 11.02
N ALA A 106 3.30 -6.81 12.20
CA ALA A 106 4.27 -7.82 12.61
C ALA A 106 5.44 -7.94 11.62
N LEU A 107 5.97 -6.82 11.17
CA LEU A 107 7.22 -6.77 10.40
C LEU A 107 8.40 -7.26 11.26
N PRO A 108 9.49 -7.79 10.68
CA PRO A 108 10.59 -8.32 11.44
C PRO A 108 11.12 -7.32 12.49
N PHE A 109 11.23 -7.80 13.74
CA PHE A 109 11.71 -7.02 14.89
C PHE A 109 10.93 -5.75 15.25
N THR A 110 9.71 -5.58 14.72
CA THR A 110 8.82 -4.52 15.20
C THR A 110 8.20 -4.90 16.54
N THR A 111 7.68 -3.90 17.24
CA THR A 111 6.96 -4.06 18.50
C THR A 111 5.47 -3.81 18.32
N LEU A 112 4.68 -4.27 19.29
CA LEU A 112 3.24 -4.00 19.30
C LEU A 112 2.94 -2.49 19.31
N GLU A 113 3.77 -1.70 19.99
CA GLU A 113 3.64 -0.24 20.04
C GLU A 113 3.82 0.41 18.66
N GLN A 114 4.73 -0.14 17.82
CA GLN A 114 4.93 0.32 16.44
C GLN A 114 3.73 -0.04 15.55
N ASP A 115 3.15 -1.22 15.74
CA ASP A 115 1.92 -1.63 15.04
C ASP A 115 0.72 -0.77 15.47
N ILE A 116 0.58 -0.48 16.78
CA ILE A 116 -0.44 0.44 17.30
C ILE A 116 -0.24 1.86 16.72
N ALA A 117 0.99 2.36 16.70
CA ALA A 117 1.29 3.66 16.09
C ALA A 117 0.95 3.71 14.59
N THR A 118 1.05 2.56 13.90
CA THR A 118 0.63 2.43 12.52
C THR A 118 -0.89 2.49 12.39
N LEU A 119 -1.63 1.82 13.29
CA LEU A 119 -3.08 1.91 13.36
C LEU A 119 -3.55 3.35 13.63
N ASP A 120 -2.93 4.03 14.60
CA ASP A 120 -3.24 5.43 14.92
C ASP A 120 -3.01 6.35 13.72
N PHE A 121 -1.94 6.09 12.95
CA PHE A 121 -1.67 6.85 11.73
C PHE A 121 -2.73 6.59 10.65
N VAL A 122 -3.18 5.36 10.46
CA VAL A 122 -4.27 5.02 9.53
C VAL A 122 -5.58 5.68 9.96
N ILE A 123 -5.90 5.67 11.26
CA ILE A 123 -7.06 6.39 11.81
C ILE A 123 -6.97 7.89 11.52
N LYS A 124 -5.78 8.48 11.64
CA LYS A 124 -5.55 9.90 11.35
C LYS A 124 -5.79 10.26 9.88
N VAL A 125 -5.29 9.45 8.93
CA VAL A 125 -5.40 9.74 7.49
C VAL A 125 -6.73 9.31 6.88
N GLN A 126 -7.48 8.45 7.56
CA GLN A 126 -8.85 8.06 7.22
C GLN A 126 -9.04 7.56 5.77
N PRO A 127 -8.38 6.46 5.33
CA PRO A 127 -8.73 5.81 4.08
C PRO A 127 -10.17 5.28 4.13
N GLU A 128 -10.83 5.18 2.97
CA GLU A 128 -12.16 4.59 2.88
C GLU A 128 -12.13 3.07 3.14
N MET A 129 -11.02 2.41 2.79
CA MET A 129 -10.86 0.97 2.99
C MET A 129 -9.43 0.63 3.44
N PRO A 130 -9.15 0.59 4.73
CA PRO A 130 -7.88 0.09 5.25
C PRO A 130 -7.87 -1.46 5.22
N ASP A 131 -6.77 -2.03 4.74
CA ASP A 131 -6.51 -3.46 4.73
C ASP A 131 -5.24 -3.76 5.53
N PHE A 132 -5.37 -4.58 6.57
CA PHE A 132 -4.28 -4.95 7.46
C PHE A 132 -3.89 -6.40 7.22
N THR A 133 -2.63 -6.61 6.84
CA THR A 133 -2.08 -7.94 6.61
C THR A 133 -0.93 -8.21 7.57
N ILE A 134 -0.81 -9.45 8.03
CA ILE A 134 0.37 -9.91 8.76
C ILE A 134 1.50 -10.15 7.76
N PHE A 135 2.69 -9.62 8.06
CA PHE A 135 3.85 -9.82 7.21
C PHE A 135 4.14 -11.31 6.99
N MET A 136 4.36 -11.68 5.72
CA MET A 136 4.78 -13.01 5.30
C MET A 136 6.12 -12.90 4.55
N PRO A 137 7.17 -13.62 4.99
CA PRO A 137 8.47 -13.61 4.35
C PRO A 137 8.48 -14.49 3.09
N TYR A 138 8.12 -13.90 1.95
CA TYR A 138 8.12 -14.62 0.67
C TYR A 138 9.54 -14.95 0.21
N PRO A 139 9.79 -16.17 -0.30
CA PRO A 139 11.07 -16.57 -0.88
C PRO A 139 11.47 -15.67 -2.05
N GLY A 140 12.77 -15.40 -2.19
CA GLY A 140 13.30 -14.56 -3.28
C GLY A 140 13.04 -13.07 -3.12
N THR A 141 12.49 -12.63 -1.99
CA THR A 141 12.45 -11.22 -1.61
C THR A 141 13.55 -10.88 -0.63
N ASP A 142 14.15 -9.68 -0.74
CA ASP A 142 15.24 -9.24 0.16
C ASP A 142 14.88 -9.44 1.64
N LEU A 143 13.66 -9.10 2.03
CA LEU A 143 13.22 -9.21 3.43
C LEU A 143 12.88 -10.65 3.82
N GLY A 144 12.33 -11.45 2.92
CA GLY A 144 12.10 -12.88 3.14
C GLY A 144 13.41 -13.64 3.33
N ASP A 145 14.38 -13.41 2.46
CA ASP A 145 15.71 -14.01 2.53
C ASP A 145 16.45 -13.55 3.80
N TYR A 146 16.32 -12.27 4.17
CA TYR A 146 16.85 -11.76 5.43
C TYR A 146 16.27 -12.53 6.64
N CYS A 147 14.95 -12.73 6.72
CA CYS A 147 14.31 -13.44 7.82
C CYS A 147 14.82 -14.88 7.95
N ARG A 148 15.07 -15.57 6.84
CA ARG A 148 15.67 -16.91 6.83
C ARG A 148 17.12 -16.87 7.30
N ASN A 149 17.92 -15.97 6.76
CA ASN A 149 19.35 -15.86 7.07
C ASN A 149 19.62 -15.56 8.55
N VAL A 150 18.77 -14.76 9.19
CA VAL A 150 18.91 -14.46 10.64
C VAL A 150 18.17 -15.46 11.54
N GLY A 151 17.53 -16.51 10.97
CA GLY A 151 16.91 -17.61 11.71
C GLY A 151 15.60 -17.27 12.40
N ILE A 152 14.91 -16.21 11.99
CA ILE A 152 13.59 -15.85 12.54
C ILE A 152 12.41 -16.43 11.73
N TYR A 153 12.70 -17.12 10.63
CA TYR A 153 11.74 -17.84 9.81
C TYR A 153 12.35 -19.12 9.28
N ASP A 154 11.75 -20.27 9.61
CA ASP A 154 12.30 -21.61 9.36
C ASP A 154 11.37 -22.52 8.54
N GLN A 155 10.21 -22.02 8.07
CA GLN A 155 9.33 -22.86 7.26
C GLN A 155 9.95 -23.19 5.91
N GLU A 156 9.84 -24.47 5.51
CA GLU A 156 10.23 -24.93 4.18
C GLU A 156 9.31 -24.32 3.12
N GLU A 157 9.88 -24.03 1.93
CA GLU A 157 9.15 -23.38 0.84
C GLU A 157 7.91 -24.16 0.39
N GLU A 158 7.97 -25.49 0.44
CA GLU A 158 6.87 -26.37 0.06
C GLU A 158 5.66 -26.27 1.02
N ASN A 159 5.88 -25.78 2.23
CA ASN A 159 4.87 -25.68 3.27
C ASN A 159 4.35 -24.23 3.50
N ILE A 160 4.75 -23.30 2.63
CA ILE A 160 4.29 -21.91 2.77
C ILE A 160 2.82 -21.81 2.38
N ASP A 161 1.99 -21.49 3.34
CA ASP A 161 0.61 -21.11 3.09
C ASP A 161 0.56 -19.60 2.78
N TYR A 162 0.33 -19.28 1.52
CA TYR A 162 0.24 -17.90 1.00
C TYR A 162 -1.10 -17.22 1.28
N GLY A 163 -1.98 -17.86 2.04
CA GLY A 163 -3.25 -17.27 2.47
C GLY A 163 -3.08 -16.16 3.49
N MET A 164 -4.15 -15.40 3.72
CA MET A 164 -4.19 -14.41 4.79
C MET A 164 -3.93 -15.08 6.15
N LYS A 165 -2.97 -14.55 6.89
CA LYS A 165 -2.60 -15.06 8.22
C LYS A 165 -3.23 -14.20 9.30
N ASN A 166 -3.68 -14.89 10.35
CA ASN A 166 -4.12 -14.27 11.59
C ASN A 166 -2.99 -14.21 12.63
N LEU A 167 -1.89 -14.93 12.38
CA LEU A 167 -0.74 -15.02 13.28
C LEU A 167 0.55 -14.80 12.51
N SER A 168 1.53 -14.12 13.12
CA SER A 168 2.85 -13.96 12.53
C SER A 168 3.58 -15.31 12.44
N PRO A 169 4.17 -15.65 11.28
CA PRO A 169 5.01 -16.84 11.15
C PRO A 169 6.42 -16.64 11.70
N LEU A 170 6.78 -15.43 12.14
CA LEU A 170 8.12 -15.11 12.61
C LEU A 170 8.37 -15.55 14.04
N ASN A 171 9.53 -16.17 14.29
CA ASN A 171 9.95 -16.64 15.60
C ASN A 171 10.49 -15.53 16.52
N CYS A 172 10.65 -14.31 16.03
CA CYS A 172 11.07 -13.16 16.85
C CYS A 172 9.97 -12.57 17.73
N PHE A 173 8.71 -13.03 17.58
CA PHE A 173 7.60 -12.60 18.41
C PHE A 173 7.26 -13.66 19.47
N SER A 174 6.92 -13.22 20.68
CA SER A 174 6.36 -14.11 21.70
C SER A 174 4.96 -14.60 21.28
N GLU A 175 4.54 -15.76 21.81
CA GLU A 175 3.20 -16.31 21.53
C GLU A 175 2.06 -15.31 21.86
N ARG A 176 2.26 -14.49 22.92
CA ARG A 176 1.30 -13.43 23.28
C ARG A 176 1.22 -12.29 22.24
N MET A 177 2.30 -12.02 21.51
CA MET A 177 2.32 -10.98 20.49
C MET A 177 1.81 -11.49 19.14
N LYS A 178 1.78 -12.80 18.94
CA LYS A 178 1.28 -13.41 17.70
C LYS A 178 -0.25 -13.49 17.64
N MET A 179 -0.92 -13.41 18.77
CA MET A 179 -2.38 -13.42 18.91
C MET A 179 -2.95 -12.01 18.79
#